data_16144289e54c0f808fd77fcddd9dab2f
#
_entry.id   16144289e54c0f808fd77fcddd9dab2f
#
_cell.length_a   1.000
_cell.length_b   1.000
_cell.length_c   1.000
_cell.angle_alpha   90.00
_cell.angle_beta   90.00
_cell.angle_gamma   90.00
#
_symmetry.space_group_name_H-M   'P 1'
#
loop_
_entity.id
_entity.type
_entity.pdbx_description
1 polymer ?
#
loop_
_entity_poly.entity_id
_entity_poly.type
_entity_poly.pdbx_seq_one_letter_code
_entity_poly.pdbx_strand_id
1 'polypeptide(L)'
;VKDDVSGIGTITFVDGTLFMALGHSVSDVDTGLMMRCSTGGMYTTNITNISKSYSEQPGRLQGSIAYRKALVGIIDGNSASGIYGHLDEAYCSTRYSDAERMYIAKGDDVRSGRAYIYSRMNGELSKYEIDIEIVDCDADDKNIEFHVIDNDLLELTGGVVQGMSGSPIVQDGKIIGAVTHVFVNDPTRGYGIFIENMLEE
;
A
#
# COMPACT_ATOMS: atom_id res chain seq x y z
N VAL A 1 26.82 -10.18 -1.15
CA VAL A 1 25.51 -10.72 -1.51
C VAL A 1 24.57 -10.30 -0.39
N LYS A 2 23.53 -9.52 -0.70
CA LYS A 2 22.41 -9.31 0.23
C LYS A 2 21.54 -10.56 0.16
N ASP A 3 21.60 -11.38 1.20
CA ASP A 3 20.85 -12.63 1.24
C ASP A 3 19.40 -12.41 1.74
N ASP A 4 19.08 -11.20 2.25
CA ASP A 4 17.78 -10.90 2.85
C ASP A 4 17.38 -9.45 2.65
N VAL A 5 16.12 -9.21 2.22
CA VAL A 5 15.52 -7.88 2.09
C VAL A 5 14.26 -7.85 2.93
N SER A 6 14.13 -6.83 3.75
CA SER A 6 12.92 -6.62 4.56
C SER A 6 12.45 -5.18 4.46
N GLY A 7 11.14 -4.99 4.55
CA GLY A 7 10.51 -3.67 4.49
C GLY A 7 9.17 -3.65 5.22
N ILE A 8 8.64 -2.45 5.40
CA ILE A 8 7.30 -2.20 5.93
C ILE A 8 6.46 -1.71 4.76
N GLY A 9 5.29 -2.30 4.60
CA GLY A 9 4.31 -1.92 3.60
C GLY A 9 2.90 -2.29 4.03
N THR A 10 1.93 -2.06 3.18
CA THR A 10 0.52 -2.29 3.47
C THR A 10 -0.06 -3.35 2.54
N ILE A 11 -0.85 -4.27 3.11
CA ILE A 11 -1.72 -5.16 2.34
C ILE A 11 -2.87 -4.32 1.79
N THR A 12 -3.06 -4.39 0.47
CA THR A 12 -4.11 -3.64 -0.22
C THR A 12 -5.47 -4.29 -0.02
N PHE A 13 -5.55 -5.59 -0.24
CA PHE A 13 -6.75 -6.39 -0.01
C PHE A 13 -6.42 -7.83 0.31
N VAL A 14 -7.42 -8.53 0.85
CA VAL A 14 -7.38 -9.97 1.11
C VAL A 14 -8.66 -10.58 0.55
N ASP A 15 -8.54 -11.66 -0.25
CA ASP A 15 -9.67 -12.48 -0.72
C ASP A 15 -9.43 -13.93 -0.32
N GLY A 16 -10.23 -14.41 0.64
CA GLY A 16 -9.95 -15.68 1.31
C GLY A 16 -8.63 -15.62 2.08
N THR A 17 -7.63 -16.34 1.61
CA THR A 17 -6.23 -16.25 2.12
C THR A 17 -5.32 -15.48 1.17
N LEU A 18 -5.71 -15.31 -0.09
CA LEU A 18 -4.91 -14.58 -1.07
C LEU A 18 -4.81 -13.10 -0.68
N PHE A 19 -3.62 -12.53 -0.75
CA PHE A 19 -3.40 -11.11 -0.55
C PHE A 19 -2.62 -10.49 -1.70
N MET A 20 -2.81 -9.19 -1.90
CA MET A 20 -1.92 -8.33 -2.67
C MET A 20 -1.53 -7.11 -1.84
N ALA A 21 -0.32 -6.61 -2.07
CA ALA A 21 0.27 -5.53 -1.28
C ALA A 21 1.21 -4.66 -2.11
N LEU A 22 1.52 -3.46 -1.58
CA LEU A 22 2.48 -2.48 -2.07
C LEU A 22 2.06 -1.68 -3.29
N GLY A 23 1.46 -2.30 -4.34
CA GLY A 23 1.13 -1.61 -5.59
C GLY A 23 2.34 -1.30 -6.49
N HIS A 24 3.52 -1.77 -6.13
CA HIS A 24 4.76 -1.68 -6.91
C HIS A 24 5.71 -2.80 -6.53
N SER A 25 6.66 -3.12 -7.40
CA SER A 25 7.65 -4.16 -7.14
C SER A 25 8.56 -3.82 -5.95
N VAL A 26 9.02 -4.87 -5.27
CA VAL A 26 10.19 -4.76 -4.40
C VAL A 26 11.43 -4.83 -5.27
N SER A 27 12.24 -3.77 -5.25
CA SER A 27 13.44 -3.63 -6.06
C SER A 27 14.68 -3.48 -5.20
N ASP A 28 15.81 -3.92 -5.73
CA ASP A 28 17.11 -3.69 -5.10
C ASP A 28 17.45 -2.21 -5.14
N VAL A 29 17.81 -1.63 -3.99
CA VAL A 29 18.04 -0.19 -3.83
C VAL A 29 19.24 0.31 -4.64
N ASP A 30 20.26 -0.54 -4.81
CA ASP A 30 21.52 -0.14 -5.46
C ASP A 30 21.41 -0.23 -7.00
N THR A 31 20.65 -1.20 -7.51
CA THR A 31 20.53 -1.45 -8.94
C THR A 31 19.20 -1.00 -9.57
N GLY A 32 18.18 -0.78 -8.74
CA GLY A 32 16.81 -0.49 -9.17
C GLY A 32 16.09 -1.68 -9.84
N LEU A 33 16.74 -2.85 -9.90
CA LEU A 33 16.15 -4.02 -10.53
C LEU A 33 15.14 -4.70 -9.63
N MET A 34 14.03 -5.14 -10.21
CA MET A 34 13.03 -5.92 -9.51
C MET A 34 13.65 -7.21 -8.95
N MET A 35 13.45 -7.45 -7.66
CA MET A 35 13.96 -8.63 -7.00
C MET A 35 13.14 -9.86 -7.38
N ARG A 36 13.83 -10.93 -7.77
CA ARG A 36 13.17 -12.23 -7.90
C ARG A 36 12.86 -12.77 -6.51
N CYS A 37 11.58 -12.96 -6.23
CA CYS A 37 11.15 -13.61 -5.00
C CYS A 37 10.97 -15.11 -5.29
N SER A 38 11.76 -15.95 -4.63
CA SER A 38 11.55 -17.41 -4.63
C SER A 38 10.69 -17.85 -3.46
N THR A 39 10.84 -17.18 -2.32
CA THR A 39 9.99 -17.33 -1.13
C THR A 39 10.19 -16.10 -0.24
N GLY A 40 9.10 -15.58 0.32
CA GLY A 40 9.14 -14.48 1.28
C GLY A 40 8.21 -14.74 2.45
N GLY A 41 8.53 -14.22 3.61
CA GLY A 41 7.67 -14.34 4.80
C GLY A 41 6.96 -13.03 5.12
N MET A 42 5.67 -13.14 5.43
CA MET A 42 4.87 -12.03 5.96
C MET A 42 4.83 -12.08 7.48
N TYR A 43 5.08 -10.95 8.10
CA TYR A 43 5.06 -10.79 9.56
C TYR A 43 4.27 -9.56 9.97
N THR A 44 3.67 -9.61 11.15
CA THR A 44 3.04 -8.41 11.71
C THR A 44 4.10 -7.37 12.08
N THR A 45 3.77 -6.11 11.88
CA THR A 45 4.65 -4.99 12.21
C THR A 45 3.94 -4.07 13.19
N ASN A 46 4.67 -3.64 14.23
CA ASN A 46 4.21 -2.58 15.12
C ASN A 46 4.88 -1.28 14.69
N ILE A 47 4.09 -0.29 14.27
CA ILE A 47 4.59 1.05 13.99
C ILE A 47 4.91 1.71 15.32
N THR A 48 6.15 2.15 15.50
CA THR A 48 6.66 2.76 16.73
C THR A 48 6.89 4.25 16.59
N ASN A 49 7.11 4.73 15.37
CA ASN A 49 7.33 6.14 15.09
C ASN A 49 6.98 6.45 13.62
N ILE A 50 6.65 7.71 13.35
CA ILE A 50 6.42 8.25 12.02
C ILE A 50 7.36 9.42 11.82
N SER A 51 8.29 9.31 10.87
CA SER A 51 9.06 10.46 10.40
C SER A 51 8.24 11.19 9.36
N LYS A 52 7.91 12.46 9.61
CA LYS A 52 7.10 13.25 8.68
C LYS A 52 7.83 13.50 7.37
N SER A 53 7.05 13.61 6.31
CA SER A 53 7.51 14.09 5.00
C SER A 53 7.64 15.61 4.99
N TYR A 54 8.67 16.08 4.30
CA TYR A 54 8.87 17.48 3.93
C TYR A 54 9.31 17.53 2.47
N SER A 55 9.21 18.71 1.84
CA SER A 55 9.75 18.89 0.48
C SER A 55 11.18 18.38 0.39
N GLU A 56 11.48 17.55 -0.61
CA GLU A 56 12.77 16.90 -0.87
C GLU A 56 13.23 15.89 0.21
N GLN A 57 12.42 15.65 1.24
CA GLN A 57 12.70 14.70 2.32
C GLN A 57 11.49 13.82 2.58
N PRO A 58 11.32 12.72 1.84
CA PRO A 58 10.24 11.77 2.07
C PRO A 58 10.30 11.19 3.49
N GLY A 59 9.17 11.24 4.17
CA GLY A 59 9.01 10.62 5.48
C GLY A 59 8.88 9.11 5.38
N ARG A 60 8.84 8.44 6.55
CA ARG A 60 8.69 7.00 6.60
C ARG A 60 8.03 6.51 7.89
N LEU A 61 7.32 5.41 7.78
CA LEU A 61 6.90 4.61 8.92
C LEU A 61 8.09 3.84 9.48
N GLN A 62 8.27 3.91 10.79
CA GLN A 62 9.29 3.14 11.50
C GLN A 62 8.59 2.15 12.42
N GLY A 63 9.07 0.92 12.44
CA GLY A 63 8.45 -0.11 13.24
C GLY A 63 9.36 -1.29 13.48
N SER A 64 8.88 -2.19 14.33
CA SER A 64 9.55 -3.45 14.61
C SER A 64 8.80 -4.60 13.95
N ILE A 65 9.51 -5.41 13.17
CA ILE A 65 8.98 -6.62 12.56
C ILE A 65 9.02 -7.74 13.62
N ALA A 66 7.88 -8.38 13.80
CA ALA A 66 7.73 -9.39 14.87
C ALA A 66 8.22 -10.79 14.42
N TYR A 67 9.48 -10.92 14.00
CA TYR A 67 10.07 -12.20 13.54
C TYR A 67 9.98 -13.34 14.57
N ARG A 68 9.83 -13.01 15.87
CA ARG A 68 9.68 -14.02 16.94
C ARG A 68 8.24 -14.51 17.09
N LYS A 69 7.27 -13.86 16.45
CA LYS A 69 5.88 -14.32 16.36
C LYS A 69 5.74 -15.25 15.14
N ALA A 70 4.62 -15.96 15.09
CA ALA A 70 4.34 -16.81 13.95
C ALA A 70 4.34 -16.00 12.65
N LEU A 71 4.86 -16.59 11.60
CA LEU A 71 4.68 -16.18 10.23
C LEU A 71 3.19 -16.08 9.96
N VAL A 72 2.72 -14.95 9.41
CA VAL A 72 1.28 -14.73 9.12
C VAL A 72 0.92 -14.99 7.68
N GLY A 73 1.92 -15.24 6.82
CA GLY A 73 1.69 -15.57 5.41
C GLY A 73 3.00 -15.75 4.65
N ILE A 74 2.86 -16.19 3.42
CA ILE A 74 3.96 -16.45 2.49
C ILE A 74 3.77 -15.58 1.25
N ILE A 75 4.85 -14.93 0.81
CA ILE A 75 4.91 -14.20 -0.45
C ILE A 75 5.26 -15.22 -1.54
N ASP A 76 4.38 -15.38 -2.52
CA ASP A 76 4.55 -16.30 -3.65
C ASP A 76 5.23 -15.61 -4.84
N GLY A 77 5.06 -14.29 -4.96
CA GLY A 77 5.66 -13.55 -6.04
C GLY A 77 5.83 -12.05 -5.77
N ASN A 78 6.68 -11.46 -6.62
CA ASN A 78 6.94 -10.03 -6.70
C ASN A 78 6.85 -9.62 -8.17
N SER A 79 5.88 -8.77 -8.49
CA SER A 79 5.54 -8.33 -9.83
C SER A 79 5.69 -6.81 -9.99
N ALA A 80 5.42 -6.27 -11.16
CA ALA A 80 5.43 -4.84 -11.40
C ALA A 80 4.40 -4.10 -10.53
N SER A 81 3.23 -4.72 -10.29
CA SER A 81 2.10 -4.16 -9.54
C SER A 81 2.07 -4.54 -8.07
N GLY A 82 3.11 -5.20 -7.56
CA GLY A 82 3.27 -5.47 -6.13
C GLY A 82 3.70 -6.89 -5.78
N ILE A 83 3.54 -7.22 -4.51
CA ILE A 83 3.75 -8.57 -4.00
C ILE A 83 2.40 -9.24 -3.76
N TYR A 84 2.36 -10.54 -4.01
CA TYR A 84 1.18 -11.36 -3.78
C TYR A 84 1.55 -12.68 -3.09
N GLY A 85 0.56 -13.31 -2.50
CA GLY A 85 0.76 -14.58 -1.81
C GLY A 85 -0.43 -14.99 -0.96
N HIS A 86 -0.19 -15.83 0.03
CA HIS A 86 -1.22 -16.38 0.89
C HIS A 86 -0.95 -16.10 2.35
N LEU A 87 -1.98 -15.64 3.06
CA LEU A 87 -1.97 -15.52 4.51
C LEU A 87 -2.37 -16.87 5.15
N ASP A 88 -1.94 -17.05 6.39
CA ASP A 88 -2.38 -18.17 7.22
C ASP A 88 -3.90 -18.11 7.47
N GLU A 89 -4.59 -19.23 7.33
CA GLU A 89 -6.06 -19.31 7.44
C GLU A 89 -6.54 -18.91 8.84
N ALA A 90 -5.84 -19.34 9.90
CA ALA A 90 -6.19 -18.99 11.26
C ALA A 90 -5.95 -17.51 11.54
N TYR A 91 -4.90 -16.94 10.93
CA TYR A 91 -4.66 -15.50 10.98
C TYR A 91 -5.80 -14.72 10.29
N CYS A 92 -6.19 -15.12 9.08
CA CYS A 92 -7.30 -14.50 8.36
C CYS A 92 -8.60 -14.56 9.15
N SER A 93 -8.95 -15.73 9.68
CA SER A 93 -10.17 -15.96 10.47
C SER A 93 -10.23 -15.11 11.72
N THR A 94 -9.08 -14.83 12.34
CA THR A 94 -9.02 -13.98 13.54
C THR A 94 -8.96 -12.49 13.22
N ARG A 95 -8.20 -12.14 12.18
CA ARG A 95 -7.88 -10.73 11.88
C ARG A 95 -8.95 -10.03 11.06
N TYR A 96 -9.63 -10.77 10.21
CA TYR A 96 -10.58 -10.26 9.23
C TYR A 96 -12.01 -10.81 9.39
N SER A 97 -12.33 -11.46 10.52
CA SER A 97 -13.68 -12.02 10.79
C SER A 97 -14.79 -10.99 10.59
N ASP A 98 -14.54 -9.77 11.06
CA ASP A 98 -15.50 -8.67 11.05
C ASP A 98 -15.14 -7.59 10.00
N ALA A 99 -14.23 -7.92 9.07
CA ALA A 99 -13.84 -6.99 8.02
C ALA A 99 -14.99 -6.77 7.03
N GLU A 100 -15.22 -5.53 6.68
CA GLU A 100 -16.20 -5.16 5.66
C GLU A 100 -15.71 -5.62 4.28
N ARG A 101 -16.60 -6.26 3.52
CA ARG A 101 -16.34 -6.60 2.12
C ARG A 101 -16.59 -5.40 1.25
N MET A 102 -15.63 -5.07 0.41
CA MET A 102 -15.73 -3.99 -0.56
C MET A 102 -15.72 -4.56 -1.98
N TYR A 103 -16.47 -3.93 -2.87
CA TYR A 103 -16.35 -4.18 -4.31
C TYR A 103 -15.10 -3.48 -4.84
N ILE A 104 -14.52 -4.04 -5.89
CA ILE A 104 -13.49 -3.39 -6.68
C ILE A 104 -14.11 -2.62 -7.84
N ALA A 105 -13.51 -1.51 -8.23
CA ALA A 105 -13.88 -0.76 -9.42
C ALA A 105 -13.03 -1.20 -10.61
N LYS A 106 -13.52 -0.98 -11.81
CA LYS A 106 -12.70 -1.00 -13.03
C LYS A 106 -12.01 0.36 -13.21
N GLY A 107 -10.91 0.39 -13.93
CA GLY A 107 -10.20 1.64 -14.24
C GLY A 107 -11.10 2.71 -14.86
N ASP A 108 -11.98 2.31 -15.77
CA ASP A 108 -12.96 3.18 -16.43
C ASP A 108 -14.02 3.80 -15.48
N ASP A 109 -14.21 3.24 -14.30
CA ASP A 109 -15.12 3.76 -13.28
C ASP A 109 -14.47 4.83 -12.39
N VAL A 110 -13.14 4.92 -12.40
CA VAL A 110 -12.37 5.87 -11.56
C VAL A 110 -12.51 7.29 -12.11
N ARG A 111 -12.69 8.26 -11.22
CA ARG A 111 -12.91 9.66 -11.61
C ARG A 111 -12.08 10.61 -10.77
N SER A 112 -11.75 11.77 -11.33
CA SER A 112 -11.19 12.88 -10.55
C SER A 112 -12.19 13.32 -9.47
N GLY A 113 -11.66 13.82 -8.36
CA GLY A 113 -12.42 14.27 -7.21
C GLY A 113 -12.17 13.45 -5.96
N ARG A 114 -13.07 13.55 -5.00
CA ARG A 114 -12.91 13.01 -3.65
C ARG A 114 -12.79 11.49 -3.60
N ALA A 115 -11.78 11.02 -2.86
CA ALA A 115 -11.57 9.62 -2.51
C ALA A 115 -10.92 9.53 -1.12
N TYR A 116 -10.63 8.32 -0.65
CA TYR A 116 -10.07 8.09 0.67
C TYR A 116 -8.95 7.04 0.63
N ILE A 117 -7.87 7.31 1.36
CA ILE A 117 -6.86 6.30 1.69
C ILE A 117 -7.23 5.65 3.01
N TYR A 118 -7.25 4.32 3.05
CA TYR A 118 -7.45 3.56 4.29
C TYR A 118 -6.10 3.10 4.84
N SER A 119 -5.85 3.35 6.12
CA SER A 119 -4.59 2.96 6.76
C SER A 119 -4.76 2.64 8.24
N ARG A 120 -3.86 1.81 8.76
CA ARG A 120 -3.74 1.47 10.19
C ARG A 120 -2.44 1.98 10.80
N MET A 121 -1.82 2.99 10.23
CA MET A 121 -0.50 3.48 10.67
C MET A 121 -0.49 4.00 12.11
N ASN A 122 -1.64 4.42 12.63
CA ASN A 122 -1.84 4.86 14.01
C ASN A 122 -2.43 3.76 14.94
N GLY A 123 -2.49 2.49 14.46
CA GLY A 123 -3.02 1.34 15.20
C GLY A 123 -4.48 1.01 14.89
N GLU A 124 -5.30 1.99 14.57
CA GLU A 124 -6.72 1.82 14.20
C GLU A 124 -6.93 2.02 12.70
N LEU A 125 -7.98 1.41 12.15
CA LEU A 125 -8.35 1.64 10.76
C LEU A 125 -8.93 3.05 10.63
N SER A 126 -8.20 3.91 9.95
CA SER A 126 -8.60 5.28 9.65
C SER A 126 -8.72 5.47 8.15
N LYS A 127 -9.62 6.37 7.76
CA LYS A 127 -9.75 6.83 6.37
C LYS A 127 -9.33 8.28 6.29
N TYR A 128 -8.50 8.59 5.32
CA TYR A 128 -7.96 9.92 5.10
C TYR A 128 -8.40 10.44 3.75
N GLU A 129 -8.89 11.65 3.70
CA GLU A 129 -9.46 12.27 2.50
C GLU A 129 -8.36 12.72 1.54
N ILE A 130 -8.55 12.38 0.27
CA ILE A 130 -7.70 12.81 -0.84
C ILE A 130 -8.57 13.36 -1.98
N ASP A 131 -7.98 14.19 -2.82
CA ASP A 131 -8.55 14.62 -4.09
C ASP A 131 -7.77 13.99 -5.25
N ILE A 132 -8.44 13.21 -6.10
CA ILE A 132 -7.86 12.64 -7.31
C ILE A 132 -7.83 13.72 -8.37
N GLU A 133 -6.64 14.13 -8.80
CA GLU A 133 -6.42 15.19 -9.76
C GLU A 133 -6.35 14.65 -11.19
N ILE A 134 -5.65 13.53 -11.39
CA ILE A 134 -5.40 12.92 -12.69
C ILE A 134 -5.75 11.43 -12.62
N VAL A 135 -6.44 10.96 -13.65
CA VAL A 135 -6.71 9.54 -13.92
C VAL A 135 -6.18 9.23 -15.31
N ASP A 136 -5.21 8.32 -15.40
CA ASP A 136 -4.60 7.88 -16.65
C ASP A 136 -4.85 6.37 -16.83
N CYS A 137 -5.82 6.05 -17.68
CA CYS A 137 -6.21 4.68 -17.96
C CYS A 137 -5.21 3.94 -18.87
N ASP A 138 -4.32 4.66 -19.54
CA ASP A 138 -3.32 4.08 -20.45
C ASP A 138 -1.97 3.81 -19.74
N ALA A 139 -1.80 4.30 -18.51
CA ALA A 139 -0.58 4.10 -17.74
C ALA A 139 -0.52 2.69 -17.14
N ASP A 140 0.67 2.09 -17.09
CA ASP A 140 0.87 0.75 -16.52
C ASP A 140 0.86 0.76 -14.97
N ASP A 141 1.38 1.81 -14.31
CA ASP A 141 1.64 1.79 -12.85
C ASP A 141 1.21 3.05 -12.08
N LYS A 142 1.06 4.20 -12.71
CA LYS A 142 0.74 5.50 -12.08
C LYS A 142 -0.56 6.05 -12.61
N ASN A 143 -1.59 5.23 -12.54
CA ASN A 143 -2.91 5.53 -13.08
C ASN A 143 -3.64 6.67 -12.35
N ILE A 144 -3.32 6.85 -11.07
CA ILE A 144 -3.98 7.82 -10.18
C ILE A 144 -2.93 8.80 -9.68
N GLU A 145 -3.15 10.09 -9.89
CA GLU A 145 -2.42 11.15 -9.22
C GLU A 145 -3.38 11.85 -8.26
N PHE A 146 -2.98 12.00 -7.00
CA PHE A 146 -3.84 12.54 -5.97
C PHE A 146 -3.12 13.52 -5.06
N HIS A 147 -3.91 14.38 -4.42
CA HIS A 147 -3.50 15.32 -3.38
C HIS A 147 -4.15 14.95 -2.05
N VAL A 148 -3.37 14.89 -0.98
CA VAL A 148 -3.85 14.69 0.39
C VAL A 148 -4.45 15.99 0.90
N ILE A 149 -5.75 15.96 1.20
CA ILE A 149 -6.49 17.12 1.73
C ILE A 149 -6.94 16.92 3.18
N ASP A 150 -6.68 15.74 3.73
CA ASP A 150 -7.00 15.39 5.11
C ASP A 150 -6.03 16.03 6.10
N ASN A 151 -6.56 16.88 6.99
CA ASN A 151 -5.74 17.61 7.97
C ASN A 151 -5.08 16.68 8.99
N ASP A 152 -5.75 15.60 9.41
CA ASP A 152 -5.21 14.68 10.42
C ASP A 152 -4.03 13.90 9.82
N LEU A 153 -4.13 13.47 8.54
CA LEU A 153 -3.02 12.84 7.85
C LEU A 153 -1.85 13.82 7.66
N LEU A 154 -2.12 15.04 7.21
CA LEU A 154 -1.08 16.07 7.03
C LEU A 154 -0.41 16.42 8.36
N GLU A 155 -1.17 16.51 9.46
CA GLU A 155 -0.60 16.73 10.78
C GLU A 155 0.24 15.54 11.26
N LEU A 156 -0.22 14.31 10.99
CA LEU A 156 0.45 13.08 11.41
C LEU A 156 1.73 12.80 10.63
N THR A 157 1.69 12.93 9.31
CA THR A 157 2.75 12.44 8.39
C THR A 157 3.37 13.53 7.52
N GLY A 158 2.76 14.70 7.40
CA GLY A 158 3.17 15.74 6.45
C GLY A 158 2.84 15.41 4.98
N GLY A 159 2.05 14.37 4.72
CA GLY A 159 1.68 13.86 3.41
C GLY A 159 1.92 12.36 3.28
N VAL A 160 2.18 11.88 2.07
CA VAL A 160 2.48 10.47 1.81
C VAL A 160 3.87 10.13 2.35
N VAL A 161 4.00 9.00 3.05
CA VAL A 161 5.26 8.52 3.65
C VAL A 161 5.57 7.11 3.18
N GLN A 162 6.85 6.74 3.18
CA GLN A 162 7.29 5.36 2.92
C GLN A 162 6.67 4.40 3.94
N GLY A 163 6.13 3.29 3.45
CA GLY A 163 5.33 2.33 4.22
C GLY A 163 3.83 2.47 4.01
N MET A 164 3.35 3.56 3.40
CA MET A 164 1.95 3.68 2.94
C MET A 164 1.72 2.96 1.61
N SER A 165 2.77 2.55 0.89
CA SER A 165 2.63 1.75 -0.33
C SER A 165 1.73 0.54 -0.09
N GLY A 166 0.73 0.35 -0.95
CA GLY A 166 -0.31 -0.66 -0.81
C GLY A 166 -1.54 -0.20 -0.03
N SER A 167 -1.53 0.97 0.61
CA SER A 167 -2.74 1.50 1.26
C SER A 167 -3.88 1.62 0.25
N PRO A 168 -5.04 0.95 0.47
CA PRO A 168 -6.12 0.97 -0.50
C PRO A 168 -6.69 2.38 -0.66
N ILE A 169 -6.96 2.74 -1.92
CA ILE A 169 -7.68 3.96 -2.30
C ILE A 169 -9.13 3.56 -2.59
N VAL A 170 -10.07 4.24 -1.94
CA VAL A 170 -11.50 3.96 -2.01
C VAL A 170 -12.24 5.18 -2.53
N GLN A 171 -13.05 4.99 -3.57
CA GLN A 171 -13.95 5.99 -4.13
C GLN A 171 -15.35 5.39 -4.24
N ASP A 172 -16.37 6.09 -3.80
CA ASP A 172 -17.79 5.67 -3.86
C ASP A 172 -18.04 4.27 -3.26
N GLY A 173 -17.29 3.91 -2.19
CA GLY A 173 -17.42 2.62 -1.50
C GLY A 173 -16.78 1.43 -2.22
N LYS A 174 -16.01 1.68 -3.29
CA LYS A 174 -15.26 0.65 -4.02
C LYS A 174 -13.76 0.87 -3.88
N ILE A 175 -12.98 -0.20 -3.81
CA ILE A 175 -11.53 -0.12 -3.92
C ILE A 175 -11.20 0.16 -5.39
N ILE A 176 -10.56 1.29 -5.65
CA ILE A 176 -10.17 1.72 -7.00
C ILE A 176 -8.69 1.45 -7.28
N GLY A 177 -7.88 1.32 -6.24
CA GLY A 177 -6.43 1.17 -6.39
C GLY A 177 -5.70 1.16 -5.06
N ALA A 178 -4.40 1.35 -5.14
CA ALA A 178 -3.49 1.43 -4.00
C ALA A 178 -2.49 2.57 -4.16
N VAL A 179 -2.10 3.17 -3.03
CA VAL A 179 -1.00 4.14 -2.98
C VAL A 179 0.30 3.45 -3.37
N THR A 180 1.10 4.09 -4.23
CA THR A 180 2.39 3.54 -4.67
C THR A 180 3.56 4.45 -4.32
N HIS A 181 3.58 5.68 -4.80
CA HIS A 181 4.72 6.57 -4.69
C HIS A 181 4.32 7.95 -4.18
N VAL A 182 5.28 8.67 -3.59
CA VAL A 182 5.16 10.06 -3.16
C VAL A 182 5.90 10.97 -4.15
N PHE A 183 5.41 12.19 -4.33
CA PHE A 183 6.16 13.24 -5.01
C PHE A 183 7.27 13.75 -4.09
N VAL A 184 8.52 13.70 -4.54
CA VAL A 184 9.67 14.09 -3.71
C VAL A 184 9.62 15.57 -3.34
N ASN A 185 9.20 16.41 -4.29
CA ASN A 185 9.17 17.87 -4.11
C ASN A 185 7.90 18.36 -3.39
N ASP A 186 6.84 17.54 -3.40
CA ASP A 186 5.57 17.86 -2.74
C ASP A 186 4.95 16.59 -2.15
N PRO A 187 5.28 16.25 -0.90
CA PRO A 187 4.79 15.02 -0.28
C PRO A 187 3.29 15.00 0.01
N THR A 188 2.59 16.13 -0.16
CA THR A 188 1.13 16.14 -0.09
C THR A 188 0.49 15.48 -1.31
N ARG A 189 1.27 15.21 -2.36
CA ARG A 189 0.83 14.54 -3.58
C ARG A 189 1.43 13.14 -3.69
N GLY A 190 0.70 12.25 -4.30
CA GLY A 190 1.12 10.86 -4.49
C GLY A 190 0.55 10.24 -5.76
N TYR A 191 1.10 9.08 -6.08
CA TYR A 191 0.61 8.22 -7.14
C TYR A 191 -0.07 6.98 -6.56
N GLY A 192 -1.02 6.46 -7.31
CA GLY A 192 -1.64 5.15 -7.09
C GLY A 192 -1.73 4.35 -8.38
N ILE A 193 -1.80 3.04 -8.21
CA ILE A 193 -2.07 2.07 -9.27
C ILE A 193 -3.53 1.66 -9.21
N PHE A 194 -4.17 1.36 -10.34
CA PHE A 194 -5.50 0.76 -10.35
C PHE A 194 -5.49 -0.63 -9.71
N ILE A 195 -6.57 -0.94 -9.00
CA ILE A 195 -6.75 -2.28 -8.43
C ILE A 195 -6.81 -3.35 -9.53
N GLU A 196 -7.35 -3.02 -10.70
CA GLU A 196 -7.44 -3.89 -11.86
C GLU A 196 -6.04 -4.32 -12.33
N ASN A 197 -5.08 -3.41 -12.43
CA ASN A 197 -3.70 -3.72 -12.80
C ASN A 197 -2.99 -4.61 -11.77
N MET A 198 -3.38 -4.53 -10.48
CA MET A 198 -2.87 -5.44 -9.46
C MET A 198 -3.43 -6.87 -9.60
N LEU A 199 -4.60 -7.03 -10.19
CA LEU A 199 -5.29 -8.33 -10.34
C LEU A 199 -4.94 -9.07 -11.62
N GLU A 200 -4.32 -8.43 -12.61
CA GLU A 200 -3.94 -9.03 -13.89
C GLU A 200 -2.64 -9.84 -13.84
N GLU A 201 -2.00 -10.00 -12.67
CA GLU A 201 -0.69 -10.65 -12.44
C GLU A 201 -0.81 -12.16 -12.13
#